data_36d036f0863783d4256000db24cc9ffc
#
_entry.id   36d036f0863783d4256000db24cc9ffc
#
_cell.length_a   1.000
_cell.length_b   1.000
_cell.length_c   1.000
_cell.angle_alpha   90.00
_cell.angle_beta   90.00
_cell.angle_gamma   90.00
#
_symmetry.space_group_name_H-M   'P 1'
#
loop_
_entity.id
_entity.type
_entity.pdbx_description
1 polymer ?
#
loop_
_entity_poly.entity_id
_entity_poly.type
_entity_poly.pdbx_seq_one_letter_code
_entity_poly.pdbx_strand_id
1 'polypeptide(L)'
;MAEKIPAGARAIGVAIKDLALPKECVIAAIIRKGQMLLPSGSTVLEAGDEVLSITDRAGQDELSQLFSAPVAGGNNHRREPRG
;
A
#
# COMPACT_ATOMS: atom_id res chain seq x y z
N MET A 1 -0.92 0.08 -11.98
CA MET A 1 0.18 0.32 -11.05
C MET A 1 0.37 -0.90 -10.16
N ALA A 2 1.59 -1.33 -9.98
CA ALA A 2 1.91 -2.46 -9.12
C ALA A 2 2.72 -1.95 -7.93
N GLU A 3 2.30 -2.32 -6.73
CA GLU A 3 2.93 -1.86 -5.51
C GLU A 3 3.14 -3.04 -4.57
N LYS A 4 4.37 -3.28 -4.14
CA LYS A 4 4.66 -4.34 -3.20
C LYS A 4 4.53 -3.83 -1.78
N ILE A 5 3.87 -4.61 -0.93
CA ILE A 5 3.61 -4.22 0.46
C ILE A 5 4.79 -4.64 1.32
N PRO A 6 5.57 -3.70 1.87
CA PRO A 6 6.69 -4.06 2.75
C PRO A 6 6.19 -4.45 4.13
N ALA A 7 7.01 -5.19 4.86
CA ALA A 7 6.73 -5.49 6.26
C ALA A 7 6.62 -4.17 7.02
N GLY A 8 5.64 -4.07 7.90
CA GLY A 8 5.40 -2.87 8.67
C GLY A 8 4.55 -1.81 7.98
N ALA A 9 4.08 -2.08 6.76
CA ALA A 9 3.19 -1.13 6.07
C ALA A 9 1.89 -0.94 6.84
N ARG A 10 1.35 0.27 6.78
CA ARG A 10 0.12 0.61 7.50
C ARG A 10 -1.08 -0.21 7.03
N ALA A 11 -1.08 -0.63 5.78
CA ALA A 11 -2.20 -1.36 5.20
C ALA A 11 -2.24 -2.82 5.63
N ILE A 12 -1.16 -3.37 6.21
CA ILE A 12 -1.12 -4.77 6.63
C ILE A 12 -2.13 -5.00 7.74
N GLY A 13 -2.90 -6.08 7.63
CA GLY A 13 -3.87 -6.45 8.65
C GLY A 13 -5.19 -5.70 8.54
N VAL A 14 -5.34 -4.85 7.53
CA VAL A 14 -6.57 -4.06 7.33
C VAL A 14 -7.30 -4.59 6.11
N ALA A 15 -8.59 -4.82 6.24
CA ALA A 15 -9.41 -5.26 5.11
C ALA A 15 -9.51 -4.13 4.08
N ILE A 16 -9.58 -4.50 2.80
CA ILE A 16 -9.61 -3.52 1.72
C ILE A 16 -10.74 -2.51 1.91
N LYS A 17 -11.91 -2.96 2.36
CA LYS A 17 -13.06 -2.07 2.59
C LYS A 17 -12.79 -1.02 3.66
N ASP A 18 -11.81 -1.27 4.54
CA ASP A 18 -11.49 -0.36 5.64
C ASP A 18 -10.27 0.52 5.33
N LEU A 19 -9.67 0.36 4.15
CA LEU A 19 -8.56 1.21 3.73
C LEU A 19 -9.09 2.54 3.22
N ALA A 20 -8.35 3.62 3.52
CA ALA A 20 -8.68 4.94 3.00
C ALA A 20 -8.13 5.07 1.58
N LEU A 21 -8.72 4.35 0.64
CA LEU A 21 -8.27 4.35 -0.74
C LEU A 21 -8.59 5.69 -1.43
N PRO A 22 -7.78 6.08 -2.43
CA PRO A 22 -8.12 7.24 -3.24
C PRO A 22 -9.48 7.10 -3.89
N LYS A 23 -10.11 8.23 -4.18
CA LYS A 23 -11.46 8.25 -4.72
C LYS A 23 -11.55 7.51 -6.05
N GLU A 24 -10.61 7.75 -6.94
CA GLU A 24 -10.59 7.13 -8.27
C GLU A 24 -9.59 5.98 -8.27
N CYS A 25 -9.91 4.90 -7.53
CA CYS A 25 -8.99 3.79 -7.38
C CYS A 25 -9.73 2.47 -7.33
N VAL A 26 -9.22 1.50 -8.08
CA VAL A 26 -9.72 0.12 -8.06
C VAL A 26 -8.54 -0.80 -7.80
N ILE A 27 -8.67 -1.69 -6.82
CA ILE A 27 -7.70 -2.76 -6.61
C ILE A 27 -8.11 -3.92 -7.52
N ALA A 28 -7.31 -4.15 -8.54
CA ALA A 28 -7.67 -5.12 -9.58
C ALA A 28 -7.29 -6.54 -9.21
N ALA A 29 -6.14 -6.73 -8.54
CA ALA A 29 -5.66 -8.05 -8.17
C ALA A 29 -4.59 -7.94 -7.09
N ILE A 30 -4.35 -9.06 -6.41
CA ILE A 30 -3.25 -9.17 -5.44
C ILE A 30 -2.45 -10.41 -5.84
N ILE A 31 -1.12 -10.27 -5.90
CA ILE A 31 -0.23 -11.40 -6.11
C ILE A 31 0.37 -11.76 -4.76
N ARG A 32 0.06 -12.94 -4.29
CA ARG A 32 0.53 -13.43 -2.98
C ARG A 32 1.25 -14.76 -3.20
N LYS A 33 2.53 -14.80 -2.87
CA LYS A 33 3.35 -16.02 -3.00
C LYS A 33 3.25 -16.59 -4.42
N GLY A 34 3.33 -15.70 -5.41
CA GLY A 34 3.29 -16.08 -6.81
C GLY A 34 1.91 -16.44 -7.35
N GLN A 35 0.86 -16.31 -6.56
CA GLN A 35 -0.49 -16.63 -6.99
C GLN A 35 -1.38 -15.40 -6.99
N MET A 36 -2.23 -15.32 -8.00
CA MET A 36 -3.16 -14.21 -8.14
C MET A 36 -4.39 -14.44 -7.28
N LEU A 37 -4.76 -13.42 -6.50
CA LEU A 37 -6.00 -13.40 -5.75
C LEU A 37 -6.88 -12.30 -6.32
N LEU A 38 -8.18 -12.60 -6.46
CA LEU A 38 -9.16 -11.56 -6.78
C LEU A 38 -9.63 -10.94 -5.47
N PRO A 39 -9.37 -9.66 -5.26
CA PRO A 39 -9.68 -9.03 -3.97
C PRO A 39 -11.18 -8.82 -3.79
N SER A 40 -11.60 -8.82 -2.55
CA SER A 40 -12.94 -8.40 -2.15
C SER A 40 -12.78 -7.39 -1.01
N GLY A 41 -13.89 -6.79 -0.57
CA GLY A 41 -13.85 -5.85 0.55
C GLY A 41 -13.29 -6.47 1.83
N SER A 42 -13.48 -7.77 2.03
CA SER A 42 -13.02 -8.45 3.23
C SER A 42 -11.58 -8.98 3.14
N THR A 43 -10.94 -8.85 1.97
CA THR A 43 -9.56 -9.31 1.80
C THR A 43 -8.62 -8.46 2.65
N VAL A 44 -7.76 -9.12 3.43
CA VAL A 44 -6.78 -8.45 4.31
C VAL A 44 -5.42 -8.54 3.65
N LEU A 45 -4.71 -7.41 3.57
CA LEU A 45 -3.40 -7.35 2.96
C LEU A 45 -2.33 -7.91 3.91
N GLU A 46 -1.31 -8.53 3.32
CA GLU A 46 -0.20 -9.13 4.05
C GLU A 46 1.13 -8.60 3.52
N ALA A 47 2.15 -8.68 4.35
CA ALA A 47 3.49 -8.31 3.92
C ALA A 47 3.92 -9.18 2.73
N GLY A 48 4.55 -8.57 1.74
CA GLY A 48 4.99 -9.26 0.54
C GLY A 48 3.96 -9.34 -0.57
N ASP A 49 2.71 -8.97 -0.30
CA ASP A 49 1.70 -8.91 -1.35
C ASP A 49 2.10 -7.87 -2.40
N GLU A 50 1.83 -8.18 -3.65
CA GLU A 50 1.93 -7.21 -4.72
C GLU A 50 0.51 -6.82 -5.12
N VAL A 51 0.19 -5.54 -4.97
CA VAL A 51 -1.16 -5.03 -5.23
C VAL A 51 -1.18 -4.36 -6.60
N LEU A 52 -2.06 -4.86 -7.46
CA LEU A 52 -2.28 -4.25 -8.78
C LEU A 52 -3.49 -3.34 -8.69
N SER A 53 -3.29 -2.08 -8.98
CA SER A 53 -4.35 -1.09 -8.86
C SER A 53 -4.47 -0.26 -10.13
N ILE A 54 -5.67 0.25 -10.36
CA ILE A 54 -5.96 1.18 -11.45
C ILE A 54 -6.42 2.48 -10.80
N THR A 55 -5.70 3.55 -11.06
CA THR A 55 -6.00 4.84 -10.47
C THR A 55 -5.37 5.96 -11.31
N ASP A 56 -5.75 7.20 -11.04
CA ASP A 56 -5.13 8.35 -11.67
C ASP A 56 -3.80 8.70 -10.95
N ARG A 57 -3.13 9.76 -11.44
CA ARG A 57 -1.83 10.14 -10.90
C ARG A 57 -1.90 10.54 -9.43
N ALA A 58 -2.91 11.31 -9.06
CA ALA A 58 -3.07 11.72 -7.67
C ALA A 58 -3.29 10.50 -6.77
N GLY A 59 -4.08 9.53 -7.24
CA GLY A 59 -4.31 8.30 -6.52
C GLY A 59 -3.04 7.47 -6.35
N GLN A 60 -2.14 7.48 -7.34
CA GLN A 60 -0.88 6.76 -7.22
C GLN A 60 -0.04 7.28 -6.05
N ASP A 61 0.02 8.59 -5.89
CA ASP A 61 0.78 9.18 -4.78
C ASP A 61 0.17 8.77 -3.43
N GLU A 62 -1.15 8.81 -3.33
CA GLU A 62 -1.83 8.40 -2.11
C GLU A 62 -1.62 6.92 -1.81
N LEU A 63 -1.69 6.07 -2.84
CA LEU A 63 -1.49 4.63 -2.66
C LEU A 63 -0.06 4.32 -2.23
N SER A 64 0.93 5.01 -2.79
CA SER A 64 2.32 4.79 -2.42
C SER A 64 2.53 5.08 -0.94
N GLN A 65 1.89 6.10 -0.39
CA GLN A 65 1.98 6.39 1.03
C GLN A 65 1.23 5.35 1.86
N LEU A 66 0.06 4.93 1.42
CA LEU A 66 -0.76 3.98 2.14
C LEU A 66 -0.08 2.62 2.25
N PHE A 67 0.61 2.21 1.18
CA PHE A 67 1.24 0.89 1.10
C PHE A 67 2.70 0.88 1.55
N SER A 68 3.24 2.02 1.95
CA SER A 68 4.62 2.06 2.44
C SER A 68 4.67 1.86 3.95
N ALA A 69 5.83 1.44 4.43
CA ALA A 69 6.06 1.37 5.86
C ALA A 69 6.35 2.79 6.38
N PRO A 70 5.85 3.15 7.56
CA PRO A 70 6.17 4.45 8.14
C PRO A 70 7.67 4.53 8.43
N VAL A 71 8.23 5.72 8.19
CA VAL A 71 9.64 5.96 8.51
C VAL A 71 9.78 6.00 10.02
N ALA A 72 10.76 5.25 10.53
CA ALA A 72 11.03 5.26 11.96
C ALA A 72 11.72 6.57 12.33
N GLY A 73 11.22 7.25 13.19
CA GLY A 73 11.71 8.49 13.81
C GLY A 73 12.58 9.41 13.04
N GLY A 74 12.86 9.34 12.78
CA GLY A 74 13.23 9.87 12.23
C GLY A 74 13.79 10.34 11.94
N ASN A 75 13.88 9.87 11.70
CA ASN A 75 14.22 10.22 11.24
C ASN A 75 14.43 10.88 10.99
N ASN A 76 14.66 10.80 10.95
CA ASN A 76 14.77 11.37 10.50
C ASN A 76 15.12 12.12 10.47
N HIS A 77 15.58 12.03 10.46
CA HIS A 77 15.82 12.67 10.14
C HIS A 77 16.30 13.19 9.93
N ARG A 78 16.60 13.22 10.01
CA ARG A 78 17.03 13.70 9.55
C ARG A 78 17.35 14.36 9.20
N ARG A 79 17.64 14.38 9.11
CA ARG A 79 17.89 14.98 8.49
C ARG A 79 18.24 15.79 8.45
N GLU A 80 18.47 15.59 8.45
CA GLU A 80 18.80 16.40 8.10
C GLU A 80 19.18 17.13 8.05
N PRO A 81 19.53 17.50 8.30
CA PRO A 81 19.81 18.26 7.97
C PRO A 81 20.22 18.83 7.74
N ARG A 82 20.59 19.04 7.73
CA ARG A 82 20.83 19.45 7.22
C ARG A 82 20.89 20.03 7.33
N GLY A 83 21.04 19.87 7.67
CA GLY A 83 20.82 20.13 7.48
C GLY A 83 20.81 20.28 7.58
#